data_a12a34d71ab953bc8d2cbd52cd6aa9ea
#
_entry.id   a12a34d71ab953bc8d2cbd52cd6aa9ea
#
_cell.length_a   1.000
_cell.length_b   1.000
_cell.length_c   1.000
_cell.angle_alpha   90.00
_cell.angle_beta   90.00
_cell.angle_gamma   90.00
#
_symmetry.space_group_name_H-M   'P 1'
#
loop_
_entity.id
_entity.type
_entity.pdbx_description
1 polymer ?
#
loop_
_entity_poly.entity_id
_entity_poly.type
_entity_poly.pdbx_seq_one_letter_code
_entity_poly.pdbx_strand_id
1 'polypeptide(L)'
;MKKTNSIYSSYKRTLLYLAFCFFLTSCGISKSIRHIPDVKQYSLEVPKVARINDSTFSYNQNYLTKNKQQLWELYIKGNPLQLGYNNGALTQSLMQKQEGIFFSKVEGFVPSKFKQRLLRGFLKWYNRKMYLNVREDYQAELYGLSQYSSDQYDFIAPKYLRNLYLHGAHDIGHAMQDLAMVGCTSLAVWNENTEDGDLLIGRNFDFYVGDDFAKNKLVEFVQPEEGIPYMSVSWPGMIGVVSGMNKEGITVTINAGKSKIPLTAKTPISLVTREILQYAKNIEEAIAIAKKRKVFVSESILVGSAADKNAVIIEVSPKNFGVYRVQNTSRVLCTNHFQ
;
A
#
# COMPACT_ATOMS: atom_id res chain seq x y z
N MET A 1 -40.50 -36.72 25.68
CA MET A 1 -39.92 -35.54 26.38
C MET A 1 -38.39 -35.52 26.56
N LYS A 2 -37.60 -36.59 26.40
CA LYS A 2 -36.11 -36.55 26.57
C LYS A 2 -35.29 -36.05 25.36
N LYS A 3 -35.83 -36.08 24.13
CA LYS A 3 -35.10 -35.61 22.93
C LYS A 3 -35.04 -34.06 22.76
N THR A 4 -36.04 -33.32 23.24
CA THR A 4 -36.07 -31.86 23.14
C THR A 4 -35.09 -31.17 24.03
N ASN A 5 -34.73 -31.71 25.20
CA ASN A 5 -33.74 -31.14 26.12
C ASN A 5 -32.28 -31.26 25.61
N SER A 6 -31.97 -32.28 24.80
CA SER A 6 -30.62 -32.48 24.22
C SER A 6 -30.32 -31.44 23.12
N ILE A 7 -31.30 -31.14 22.27
CA ILE A 7 -31.15 -30.15 21.19
C ILE A 7 -31.01 -28.73 21.77
N TYR A 8 -31.77 -28.41 22.81
CA TYR A 8 -31.71 -27.10 23.50
C TYR A 8 -30.36 -26.89 24.23
N SER A 9 -29.81 -27.95 24.83
CA SER A 9 -28.48 -27.93 25.46
C SER A 9 -27.36 -27.75 24.43
N SER A 10 -27.46 -28.39 23.26
CA SER A 10 -26.49 -28.23 22.16
C SER A 10 -26.50 -26.79 21.60
N TYR A 11 -27.68 -26.23 21.38
CA TYR A 11 -27.81 -24.82 20.91
C TYR A 11 -27.22 -23.80 21.90
N LYS A 12 -27.46 -23.98 23.20
CA LYS A 12 -26.86 -23.11 24.23
C LYS A 12 -25.35 -23.19 24.27
N ARG A 13 -24.77 -24.39 24.11
CA ARG A 13 -23.31 -24.56 24.04
C ARG A 13 -22.73 -23.90 22.79
N THR A 14 -23.35 -24.08 21.64
CA THR A 14 -22.92 -23.45 20.37
C THR A 14 -22.99 -21.92 20.45
N LEU A 15 -24.06 -21.36 21.03
CA LEU A 15 -24.21 -19.92 21.28
C LEU A 15 -23.14 -19.39 22.26
N LEU A 16 -22.82 -20.13 23.30
CA LEU A 16 -21.76 -19.78 24.25
C LEU A 16 -20.37 -19.82 23.60
N TYR A 17 -20.08 -20.82 22.77
CA TYR A 17 -18.84 -20.88 21.99
C TYR A 17 -18.73 -19.72 20.96
N LEU A 18 -19.81 -19.41 20.26
CA LEU A 18 -19.86 -18.28 19.35
C LEU A 18 -19.67 -16.95 20.09
N ALA A 19 -20.32 -16.75 21.25
CA ALA A 19 -20.14 -15.58 22.08
C ALA A 19 -18.71 -15.46 22.61
N PHE A 20 -18.13 -16.58 23.07
CA PHE A 20 -16.73 -16.62 23.56
C PHE A 20 -15.73 -16.33 22.44
N CYS A 21 -15.92 -16.87 21.24
CA CYS A 21 -15.12 -16.52 20.06
C CYS A 21 -15.27 -15.03 19.69
N PHE A 22 -16.47 -14.46 19.82
CA PHE A 22 -16.73 -13.04 19.59
C PHE A 22 -16.00 -12.15 20.62
N PHE A 23 -15.96 -12.54 21.90
CA PHE A 23 -15.22 -11.84 22.94
C PHE A 23 -13.71 -11.87 22.71
N LEU A 24 -13.14 -13.02 22.29
CA LEU A 24 -11.71 -13.13 21.99
C LEU A 24 -11.28 -12.30 20.77
N THR A 25 -12.16 -12.15 19.78
CA THR A 25 -11.90 -11.30 18.61
C THR A 25 -12.06 -9.81 18.91
N SER A 26 -12.94 -9.44 19.82
CA SER A 26 -13.18 -8.06 20.27
C SER A 26 -11.94 -7.42 20.92
N CYS A 27 -11.16 -8.19 21.70
CA CYS A 27 -9.95 -7.68 22.37
C CYS A 27 -8.90 -7.18 21.37
N GLY A 28 -8.71 -7.89 20.24
CA GLY A 28 -7.76 -7.49 19.20
C GLY A 28 -8.19 -6.23 18.44
N ILE A 29 -9.48 -6.05 18.21
CA ILE A 29 -10.04 -4.85 17.57
C ILE A 29 -9.82 -3.64 18.47
N SER A 30 -10.18 -3.73 19.75
CA SER A 30 -10.02 -2.64 20.73
C SER A 30 -8.55 -2.22 20.87
N LYS A 31 -7.62 -3.18 20.90
CA LYS A 31 -6.18 -2.90 20.93
C LYS A 31 -5.71 -2.17 19.67
N SER A 32 -6.16 -2.59 18.49
CA SER A 32 -5.84 -1.93 17.24
C SER A 32 -6.37 -0.49 17.17
N ILE A 33 -7.63 -0.28 17.56
CA ILE A 33 -8.25 1.06 17.54
C ILE A 33 -7.55 2.05 18.47
N ARG A 34 -6.98 1.59 19.57
CA ARG A 34 -6.24 2.43 20.53
C ARG A 34 -4.75 2.54 20.21
N HIS A 35 -4.28 1.81 19.22
CA HIS A 35 -2.87 1.86 18.85
C HIS A 35 -2.53 3.21 18.24
N ILE A 36 -1.57 3.88 18.83
CA ILE A 36 -0.91 5.08 18.30
C ILE A 36 0.56 4.74 18.18
N PRO A 37 1.19 4.96 17.02
CA PRO A 37 2.63 4.76 16.85
C PRO A 37 3.44 5.60 17.84
N ASP A 38 4.56 5.09 18.32
CA ASP A 38 5.51 5.90 19.06
C ASP A 38 6.26 6.82 18.10
N VAL A 39 6.00 8.11 18.20
CA VAL A 39 6.60 9.13 17.34
C VAL A 39 7.51 10.08 18.11
N LYS A 40 7.72 9.85 19.42
CA LYS A 40 8.48 10.76 20.30
C LYS A 40 9.95 10.92 19.92
N GLN A 41 10.50 9.92 19.24
CA GLN A 41 11.87 9.91 18.77
C GLN A 41 12.13 10.82 17.55
N TYR A 42 11.05 11.26 16.87
CA TYR A 42 11.17 12.07 15.67
C TYR A 42 10.93 13.54 15.98
N SER A 43 11.84 14.39 15.50
CA SER A 43 11.62 15.83 15.48
C SER A 43 10.52 16.17 14.48
N LEU A 44 9.69 17.15 14.80
CA LEU A 44 8.60 17.59 13.94
C LEU A 44 8.56 19.12 13.88
N GLU A 45 8.57 19.63 12.67
CA GLU A 45 8.17 21.00 12.35
C GLU A 45 6.84 20.94 11.59
N VAL A 46 5.77 21.47 12.17
CA VAL A 46 4.44 21.45 11.54
C VAL A 46 4.46 22.34 10.30
N PRO A 47 4.18 21.79 9.09
CA PRO A 47 4.27 22.54 7.85
C PRO A 47 3.28 23.72 7.79
N LYS A 48 3.79 24.89 7.45
CA LYS A 48 3.00 26.09 7.10
C LYS A 48 3.07 26.25 5.59
N VAL A 49 2.18 25.55 4.88
CA VAL A 49 2.19 25.51 3.42
C VAL A 49 1.81 26.87 2.85
N ALA A 50 2.66 27.42 2.00
CA ALA A 50 2.41 28.62 1.21
C ALA A 50 1.82 28.19 -0.16
N ARG A 51 0.73 28.83 -0.57
CA ARG A 51 0.18 28.71 -1.92
C ARG A 51 0.88 29.74 -2.80
N ILE A 52 1.71 29.29 -3.72
CA ILE A 52 2.45 30.15 -4.66
C ILE A 52 1.53 30.57 -5.83
N ASN A 53 0.74 29.62 -6.34
CA ASN A 53 -0.28 29.82 -7.35
C ASN A 53 -1.33 28.68 -7.26
N ASP A 54 -2.22 28.58 -8.26
CA ASP A 54 -3.32 27.58 -8.25
C ASP A 54 -2.83 26.12 -8.35
N SER A 55 -1.61 25.91 -8.80
CA SER A 55 -1.03 24.59 -9.04
C SER A 55 0.33 24.36 -8.33
N THR A 56 0.74 25.29 -7.46
CA THR A 56 2.04 25.18 -6.75
C THR A 56 1.89 25.56 -5.29
N PHE A 57 2.30 24.65 -4.45
CA PHE A 57 2.31 24.78 -3.00
C PHE A 57 3.69 24.41 -2.46
N SER A 58 4.17 25.10 -1.45
CA SER A 58 5.50 24.84 -0.90
C SER A 58 5.57 25.05 0.60
N TYR A 59 6.54 24.36 1.22
CA TYR A 59 6.95 24.53 2.61
C TYR A 59 8.45 24.20 2.74
N ASN A 60 9.27 25.14 3.10
CA ASN A 60 10.74 25.01 3.07
C ASN A 60 11.19 24.52 1.67
N GLN A 61 11.89 23.38 1.62
CA GLN A 61 12.32 22.74 0.37
C GLN A 61 11.27 21.80 -0.23
N ASN A 62 10.19 21.52 0.51
CA ASN A 62 9.14 20.61 0.07
C ASN A 62 8.14 21.34 -0.81
N TYR A 63 7.63 20.67 -1.85
CA TYR A 63 6.65 21.28 -2.74
C TYR A 63 5.71 20.25 -3.38
N LEU A 64 4.56 20.74 -3.76
CA LEU A 64 3.62 20.10 -4.67
C LEU A 64 3.39 21.05 -5.84
N THR A 65 3.63 20.60 -7.06
CA THR A 65 3.39 21.40 -8.25
C THR A 65 2.77 20.58 -9.36
N LYS A 66 2.06 21.25 -10.27
CA LYS A 66 1.54 20.63 -11.47
C LYS A 66 2.47 20.95 -12.64
N ASN A 67 3.01 19.92 -13.29
CA ASN A 67 3.93 20.10 -14.41
C ASN A 67 3.17 20.48 -15.72
N LYS A 68 3.93 20.71 -16.79
CA LYS A 68 3.38 21.06 -18.10
C LYS A 68 2.45 19.99 -18.68
N GLN A 69 2.66 18.73 -18.35
CA GLN A 69 1.83 17.58 -18.74
C GLN A 69 0.59 17.37 -17.84
N GLN A 70 0.32 18.35 -16.96
CA GLN A 70 -0.79 18.29 -15.99
C GLN A 70 -0.70 17.17 -14.96
N LEU A 71 0.50 16.60 -14.73
CA LEU A 71 0.78 15.67 -13.66
C LEU A 71 1.20 16.43 -12.40
N TRP A 72 0.79 15.94 -11.24
CA TRP A 72 1.26 16.45 -9.97
C TRP A 72 2.63 15.89 -9.64
N GLU A 73 3.54 16.74 -9.23
CA GLU A 73 4.88 16.40 -8.74
C GLU A 73 4.99 16.80 -7.27
N LEU A 74 5.30 15.83 -6.43
CA LEU A 74 5.50 16.02 -4.99
C LEU A 74 6.97 15.77 -4.66
N TYR A 75 7.63 16.73 -4.04
CA TYR A 75 8.95 16.53 -3.42
C TYR A 75 8.83 16.70 -1.92
N ILE A 76 9.26 15.69 -1.17
CA ILE A 76 9.28 15.69 0.29
C ILE A 76 10.59 15.15 0.85
N LYS A 77 11.04 15.75 1.96
CA LYS A 77 12.26 15.40 2.66
C LYS A 77 12.04 15.41 4.17
N GLY A 78 12.69 14.49 4.91
CA GLY A 78 12.70 14.49 6.37
C GLY A 78 12.78 13.10 6.99
N ASN A 79 12.68 13.08 8.32
CA ASN A 79 12.46 11.85 9.08
C ASN A 79 11.05 11.28 8.82
N PRO A 80 10.73 10.05 9.21
CA PRO A 80 9.46 9.41 8.89
C PRO A 80 8.22 10.24 9.28
N LEU A 81 8.19 10.80 10.48
CA LEU A 81 7.06 11.63 10.93
C LEU A 81 6.94 12.90 10.08
N GLN A 82 8.06 13.57 9.82
CA GLN A 82 8.10 14.78 9.00
C GLN A 82 7.68 14.52 7.55
N LEU A 83 8.08 13.38 6.96
CA LEU A 83 7.62 12.97 5.62
C LEU A 83 6.10 12.87 5.58
N GLY A 84 5.48 12.23 6.57
CA GLY A 84 4.04 12.13 6.67
C GLY A 84 3.34 13.48 6.78
N TYR A 85 3.85 14.38 7.63
CA TYR A 85 3.33 15.74 7.78
C TYR A 85 3.49 16.56 6.50
N ASN A 86 4.66 16.50 5.85
CA ASN A 86 4.91 17.23 4.61
C ASN A 86 4.02 16.75 3.48
N ASN A 87 3.88 15.43 3.29
CA ASN A 87 2.98 14.84 2.30
C ASN A 87 1.54 15.26 2.58
N GLY A 88 1.06 15.04 3.80
CA GLY A 88 -0.30 15.36 4.19
C GLY A 88 -0.65 16.84 4.01
N ALA A 89 0.23 17.75 4.46
CA ALA A 89 0.00 19.19 4.37
C ALA A 89 -0.04 19.68 2.92
N LEU A 90 0.91 19.23 2.07
CA LEU A 90 0.99 19.63 0.67
C LEU A 90 -0.13 19.03 -0.18
N THR A 91 -0.53 17.80 0.10
CA THR A 91 -1.52 17.07 -0.71
C THR A 91 -2.91 17.04 -0.10
N GLN A 92 -3.19 17.73 1.00
CA GLN A 92 -4.41 17.61 1.79
C GLN A 92 -5.71 17.60 0.96
N SER A 93 -5.88 18.59 0.08
CA SER A 93 -7.08 18.70 -0.74
C SER A 93 -7.22 17.53 -1.73
N LEU A 94 -6.10 17.09 -2.32
CA LEU A 94 -6.06 15.97 -3.25
C LEU A 94 -6.32 14.65 -2.53
N MET A 95 -5.71 14.47 -1.35
CA MET A 95 -5.87 13.27 -0.52
C MET A 95 -7.32 13.12 -0.02
N GLN A 96 -7.93 14.19 0.50
CA GLN A 96 -9.32 14.15 0.94
C GLN A 96 -10.28 13.90 -0.21
N LYS A 97 -10.02 14.47 -1.40
CA LYS A 97 -10.78 14.18 -2.61
C LYS A 97 -10.64 12.71 -3.02
N GLN A 98 -9.42 12.17 -2.99
CA GLN A 98 -9.15 10.76 -3.31
C GLN A 98 -9.85 9.80 -2.35
N GLU A 99 -9.81 10.11 -1.07
CA GLU A 99 -10.53 9.37 -0.01
C GLU A 99 -12.05 9.39 -0.27
N GLY A 100 -12.61 10.55 -0.63
CA GLY A 100 -14.03 10.69 -0.98
C GLY A 100 -14.44 9.87 -2.19
N ILE A 101 -13.63 9.87 -3.25
CA ILE A 101 -13.86 9.06 -4.46
C ILE A 101 -13.87 7.58 -4.10
N PHE A 102 -12.89 7.12 -3.33
CA PHE A 102 -12.80 5.70 -2.91
C PHE A 102 -14.03 5.27 -2.11
N PHE A 103 -14.41 6.01 -1.07
CA PHE A 103 -15.56 5.64 -0.24
C PHE A 103 -16.89 5.74 -0.98
N SER A 104 -17.04 6.72 -1.88
CA SER A 104 -18.22 6.83 -2.75
C SER A 104 -18.38 5.57 -3.64
N LYS A 105 -17.27 5.04 -4.18
CA LYS A 105 -17.29 3.78 -4.94
C LYS A 105 -17.67 2.59 -4.07
N VAL A 106 -17.12 2.49 -2.86
CA VAL A 106 -17.50 1.43 -1.90
C VAL A 106 -19.00 1.51 -1.55
N GLU A 107 -19.54 2.72 -1.35
CA GLU A 107 -20.98 2.91 -1.10
C GLU A 107 -21.82 2.52 -2.31
N GLY A 108 -21.37 2.78 -3.53
CA GLY A 108 -22.03 2.34 -4.77
C GLY A 108 -22.08 0.81 -4.90
N PHE A 109 -21.00 0.10 -4.53
CA PHE A 109 -20.98 -1.37 -4.52
C PHE A 109 -21.82 -1.98 -3.39
N VAL A 110 -21.96 -1.28 -2.27
CA VAL A 110 -22.68 -1.74 -1.08
C VAL A 110 -23.70 -0.68 -0.64
N PRO A 111 -24.83 -0.49 -1.38
CA PRO A 111 -25.78 0.60 -1.11
C PRO A 111 -26.50 0.48 0.23
N SER A 112 -26.67 -0.71 0.77
CA SER A 112 -27.39 -0.95 2.03
C SER A 112 -26.57 -0.48 3.23
N LYS A 113 -27.10 0.48 3.99
CA LYS A 113 -26.47 0.99 5.22
C LYS A 113 -26.21 -0.09 6.27
N PHE A 114 -27.10 -1.10 6.35
CA PHE A 114 -26.91 -2.27 7.22
C PHE A 114 -25.69 -3.10 6.77
N LYS A 115 -25.58 -3.41 5.46
CA LYS A 115 -24.43 -4.14 4.91
C LYS A 115 -23.12 -3.35 5.07
N GLN A 116 -23.15 -2.02 4.90
CA GLN A 116 -22.00 -1.15 5.16
C GLN A 116 -21.54 -1.23 6.64
N ARG A 117 -22.48 -1.30 7.60
CA ARG A 117 -22.16 -1.48 9.02
C ARG A 117 -21.46 -2.83 9.27
N LEU A 118 -21.97 -3.91 8.68
CA LEU A 118 -21.34 -5.24 8.78
C LEU A 118 -19.95 -5.24 8.13
N LEU A 119 -19.81 -4.65 6.94
CA LEU A 119 -18.53 -4.52 6.24
C LEU A 119 -17.49 -3.77 7.10
N ARG A 120 -17.86 -2.65 7.73
CA ARG A 120 -16.96 -1.92 8.64
C ARG A 120 -16.52 -2.77 9.83
N GLY A 121 -17.43 -3.53 10.43
CA GLY A 121 -17.10 -4.48 11.49
C GLY A 121 -16.10 -5.54 11.03
N PHE A 122 -16.35 -6.10 9.85
CA PHE A 122 -15.46 -7.07 9.22
C PHE A 122 -14.09 -6.48 8.91
N LEU A 123 -14.01 -5.29 8.32
CA LEU A 123 -12.74 -4.62 8.01
C LEU A 123 -11.92 -4.35 9.27
N LYS A 124 -12.53 -3.91 10.36
CA LYS A 124 -11.85 -3.72 11.66
C LYS A 124 -11.29 -5.04 12.20
N TRP A 125 -12.07 -6.10 12.10
CA TRP A 125 -11.64 -7.44 12.53
C TRP A 125 -10.53 -7.98 11.63
N TYR A 126 -10.67 -7.86 10.32
CA TYR A 126 -9.71 -8.35 9.33
C TYR A 126 -8.35 -7.66 9.48
N ASN A 127 -8.35 -6.34 9.62
CA ASN A 127 -7.16 -5.51 9.70
C ASN A 127 -6.58 -5.35 11.12
N ARG A 128 -7.19 -5.95 12.16
CA ARG A 128 -6.83 -5.75 13.58
C ARG A 128 -5.37 -6.02 13.96
N LYS A 129 -4.64 -6.77 13.13
CA LYS A 129 -3.22 -7.09 13.32
C LYS A 129 -2.30 -6.49 12.26
N MET A 130 -2.82 -5.70 11.32
CA MET A 130 -2.02 -5.16 10.22
C MET A 130 -0.87 -4.30 10.74
N TYR A 131 -1.13 -3.41 11.70
CA TYR A 131 -0.11 -2.54 12.28
C TYR A 131 1.10 -3.28 12.87
N LEU A 132 0.92 -4.53 13.36
CA LEU A 132 2.02 -5.37 13.88
C LEU A 132 2.97 -5.88 12.78
N ASN A 133 2.59 -5.74 11.52
CA ASN A 133 3.36 -6.21 10.37
C ASN A 133 3.93 -5.05 9.53
N VAL A 134 3.70 -3.81 9.95
CA VAL A 134 4.22 -2.60 9.29
C VAL A 134 5.39 -2.07 10.11
N ARG A 135 6.45 -1.64 9.45
CA ARG A 135 7.63 -1.03 10.09
C ARG A 135 7.23 0.17 10.93
N GLU A 136 7.92 0.41 12.02
CA GLU A 136 7.64 1.52 12.94
C GLU A 136 7.81 2.88 12.28
N ASP A 137 8.84 3.04 11.43
CA ASP A 137 9.06 4.25 10.65
C ASP A 137 7.90 4.54 9.67
N TYR A 138 7.37 3.52 8.99
CA TYR A 138 6.20 3.69 8.13
C TYR A 138 4.91 3.94 8.92
N GLN A 139 4.80 3.38 10.13
CA GLN A 139 3.70 3.71 11.02
C GLN A 139 3.75 5.19 11.44
N ALA A 140 4.94 5.72 11.74
CA ALA A 140 5.14 7.12 12.09
C ALA A 140 4.79 8.04 10.91
N GLU A 141 5.19 7.69 9.70
CA GLU A 141 4.85 8.45 8.49
C GLU A 141 3.35 8.44 8.22
N LEU A 142 2.70 7.27 8.28
CA LEU A 142 1.24 7.15 8.17
C LEU A 142 0.50 7.95 9.24
N TYR A 143 1.03 7.99 10.45
CA TYR A 143 0.48 8.81 11.52
C TYR A 143 0.56 10.31 11.17
N GLY A 144 1.71 10.77 10.70
CA GLY A 144 1.89 12.16 10.24
C GLY A 144 0.94 12.52 9.09
N LEU A 145 0.87 11.69 8.06
CA LEU A 145 -0.05 11.85 6.93
C LEU A 145 -1.50 11.93 7.39
N SER A 146 -1.88 11.07 8.34
CA SER A 146 -3.25 10.95 8.82
C SER A 146 -3.79 12.21 9.51
N GLN A 147 -2.92 13.11 9.99
CA GLN A 147 -3.35 14.37 10.62
C GLN A 147 -4.10 15.27 9.63
N TYR A 148 -3.92 15.06 8.34
CA TYR A 148 -4.55 15.81 7.25
C TYR A 148 -5.73 15.09 6.58
N SER A 149 -6.08 13.88 7.05
CA SER A 149 -7.25 13.12 6.56
C SER A 149 -8.57 13.78 6.94
N SER A 150 -9.62 13.54 6.16
CA SER A 150 -10.96 14.06 6.42
C SER A 150 -11.57 13.51 7.71
N ASP A 151 -12.25 14.33 8.49
CA ASP A 151 -13.06 13.90 9.64
C ASP A 151 -14.34 13.16 9.22
N GLN A 152 -14.77 13.37 7.97
CA GLN A 152 -16.02 12.81 7.42
C GLN A 152 -16.12 11.29 7.55
N TYR A 153 -14.99 10.58 7.57
CA TYR A 153 -14.94 9.12 7.58
C TYR A 153 -14.47 8.51 8.90
N ASP A 154 -14.44 9.30 10.01
CA ASP A 154 -14.00 8.82 11.33
C ASP A 154 -14.89 7.71 11.89
N PHE A 155 -16.14 7.61 11.40
CA PHE A 155 -17.05 6.50 11.72
C PHE A 155 -16.56 5.14 11.20
N ILE A 156 -15.64 5.10 10.22
CA ILE A 156 -15.05 3.86 9.68
C ILE A 156 -13.95 3.36 10.61
N ALA A 157 -12.96 4.20 10.91
CA ALA A 157 -11.86 3.94 11.83
C ALA A 157 -11.16 5.27 12.18
N PRO A 158 -10.40 5.36 13.28
CA PRO A 158 -9.52 6.49 13.55
C PRO A 158 -8.61 6.77 12.34
N LYS A 159 -8.30 8.04 12.07
CA LYS A 159 -7.58 8.51 10.88
C LYS A 159 -6.33 7.68 10.54
N TYR A 160 -5.47 7.44 11.52
CA TYR A 160 -4.26 6.62 11.33
C TYR A 160 -4.58 5.22 10.82
N LEU A 161 -5.51 4.51 11.47
CA LEU A 161 -5.88 3.16 11.05
C LEU A 161 -6.61 3.15 9.71
N ARG A 162 -7.39 4.18 9.42
CA ARG A 162 -8.08 4.32 8.13
C ARG A 162 -7.07 4.44 7.00
N ASN A 163 -6.01 5.25 7.15
CA ASN A 163 -4.94 5.34 6.18
C ASN A 163 -4.21 3.99 6.00
N LEU A 164 -3.93 3.31 7.10
CA LEU A 164 -3.34 1.98 7.05
C LEU A 164 -4.24 0.96 6.33
N TYR A 165 -5.56 1.02 6.57
CA TYR A 165 -6.52 0.14 5.90
C TYR A 165 -6.63 0.43 4.40
N LEU A 166 -6.48 1.68 3.98
CA LEU A 166 -6.47 2.07 2.56
C LEU A 166 -5.26 1.46 1.83
N HIS A 167 -4.09 1.36 2.47
CA HIS A 167 -2.95 0.63 1.92
C HIS A 167 -3.24 -0.88 1.76
N GLY A 168 -3.92 -1.49 2.72
CA GLY A 168 -4.38 -2.88 2.61
C GLY A 168 -5.54 -3.07 1.62
N ALA A 169 -6.32 -2.04 1.35
CA ALA A 169 -7.43 -2.11 0.38
C ALA A 169 -6.91 -2.32 -1.05
N HIS A 170 -5.74 -1.77 -1.40
CA HIS A 170 -5.05 -2.05 -2.65
C HIS A 170 -4.83 -3.56 -2.83
N ASP A 171 -4.24 -4.22 -1.84
CA ASP A 171 -3.95 -5.65 -1.87
C ASP A 171 -5.25 -6.50 -1.91
N ILE A 172 -6.29 -6.06 -1.18
CA ILE A 172 -7.61 -6.73 -1.23
C ILE A 172 -8.20 -6.62 -2.64
N GLY A 173 -8.05 -5.45 -3.29
CA GLY A 173 -8.45 -5.25 -4.69
C GLY A 173 -7.74 -6.23 -5.63
N HIS A 174 -6.44 -6.45 -5.41
CA HIS A 174 -5.66 -7.45 -6.15
C HIS A 174 -6.15 -8.88 -5.90
N ALA A 175 -6.52 -9.24 -4.67
CA ALA A 175 -7.08 -10.56 -4.37
C ALA A 175 -8.44 -10.81 -5.04
N MET A 176 -9.15 -9.75 -5.46
CA MET A 176 -10.43 -9.81 -6.18
C MET A 176 -10.27 -9.73 -7.71
N GLN A 177 -9.13 -10.15 -8.24
CA GLN A 177 -8.77 -10.14 -9.66
C GLN A 177 -9.84 -10.74 -10.60
N ASP A 178 -10.56 -11.76 -10.13
CA ASP A 178 -11.63 -12.41 -10.90
C ASP A 178 -12.81 -11.45 -11.25
N LEU A 179 -12.83 -10.23 -10.67
CA LEU A 179 -13.80 -9.18 -11.01
C LEU A 179 -13.33 -8.26 -12.15
N ALA A 180 -12.25 -8.60 -12.84
CA ALA A 180 -11.65 -7.83 -13.95
C ALA A 180 -11.30 -6.37 -13.59
N MET A 181 -11.01 -6.09 -12.31
CA MET A 181 -10.68 -4.75 -11.83
C MET A 181 -9.17 -4.45 -11.86
N VAL A 182 -8.34 -5.46 -12.15
CA VAL A 182 -6.89 -5.37 -12.09
C VAL A 182 -6.28 -6.14 -13.25
N GLY A 183 -5.41 -5.47 -14.01
CA GLY A 183 -4.60 -6.07 -15.07
C GLY A 183 -3.28 -5.34 -15.18
N CYS A 184 -2.16 -6.02 -14.95
CA CYS A 184 -0.84 -5.39 -14.99
C CYS A 184 0.10 -6.14 -15.91
N THR A 185 0.99 -5.40 -16.57
CA THR A 185 2.07 -5.96 -17.38
C THR A 185 3.34 -5.17 -17.12
N SER A 186 4.44 -5.85 -16.95
CA SER A 186 5.77 -5.23 -16.84
C SER A 186 6.75 -5.98 -17.72
N LEU A 187 7.68 -5.24 -18.31
CA LEU A 187 8.75 -5.75 -19.18
C LEU A 187 10.07 -5.16 -18.69
N ALA A 188 11.10 -5.97 -18.61
CA ALA A 188 12.47 -5.52 -18.54
C ALA A 188 13.28 -6.11 -19.71
N VAL A 189 14.11 -5.28 -20.33
CA VAL A 189 15.03 -5.65 -21.41
C VAL A 189 16.39 -4.99 -21.18
N TRP A 190 17.47 -5.66 -21.57
CA TRP A 190 18.85 -5.17 -21.42
C TRP A 190 19.81 -5.81 -22.42
N ASN A 191 21.09 -5.47 -22.38
CA ASN A 191 22.13 -5.96 -23.28
C ASN A 191 21.73 -5.85 -24.76
N GLU A 192 21.72 -6.95 -25.48
CA GLU A 192 21.41 -7.02 -26.92
C GLU A 192 19.98 -6.63 -27.30
N ASN A 193 19.09 -6.42 -26.31
CA ASN A 193 17.70 -5.98 -26.54
C ASN A 193 17.51 -4.48 -26.36
N THR A 194 18.59 -3.72 -26.11
CA THR A 194 18.59 -2.25 -26.00
C THR A 194 19.74 -1.67 -26.83
N GLU A 195 19.61 -0.43 -27.30
CA GLU A 195 20.58 0.21 -28.19
C GLU A 195 21.94 0.40 -27.52
N ASP A 196 21.95 0.77 -26.26
CA ASP A 196 23.14 1.07 -25.45
C ASP A 196 23.52 -0.05 -24.45
N GLY A 197 22.74 -1.13 -24.43
CA GLY A 197 22.90 -2.23 -23.47
C GLY A 197 22.33 -1.94 -22.07
N ASP A 198 21.78 -0.77 -21.84
CA ASP A 198 21.24 -0.39 -20.55
C ASP A 198 19.91 -1.10 -20.25
N LEU A 199 19.59 -1.20 -18.96
CA LEU A 199 18.34 -1.80 -18.50
C LEU A 199 17.17 -0.83 -18.70
N LEU A 200 16.22 -1.23 -19.52
CA LEU A 200 14.94 -0.53 -19.71
C LEU A 200 13.80 -1.32 -19.07
N ILE A 201 12.94 -0.62 -18.35
CA ILE A 201 11.74 -1.20 -17.74
C ILE A 201 10.51 -0.42 -18.18
N GLY A 202 9.57 -1.15 -18.77
CA GLY A 202 8.25 -0.64 -19.14
C GLY A 202 7.15 -1.28 -18.29
N ARG A 203 6.10 -0.52 -18.01
CA ARG A 203 5.01 -1.00 -17.18
C ARG A 203 3.66 -0.41 -17.56
N ASN A 204 2.63 -1.28 -17.56
CA ASN A 204 1.22 -0.89 -17.57
C ASN A 204 0.56 -1.30 -16.25
N PHE A 205 -0.15 -0.37 -15.60
CA PHE A 205 -0.82 -0.59 -14.31
C PHE A 205 -2.30 -0.29 -14.44
N ASP A 206 -3.11 -1.35 -14.45
CA ASP A 206 -4.55 -1.25 -14.52
C ASP A 206 -5.13 -1.57 -13.14
N PHE A 207 -5.61 -0.51 -12.48
CA PHE A 207 -6.29 -0.58 -11.20
C PHE A 207 -7.54 0.31 -11.26
N TYR A 208 -8.69 -0.31 -11.48
CA TYR A 208 -9.92 0.44 -11.71
C TYR A 208 -10.71 0.67 -10.43
N VAL A 209 -10.73 1.92 -9.98
CA VAL A 209 -11.59 2.43 -8.90
C VAL A 209 -12.49 3.57 -9.42
N GLY A 210 -12.66 3.62 -10.74
CA GLY A 210 -13.38 4.67 -11.47
C GLY A 210 -12.46 5.76 -12.02
N ASP A 211 -12.92 6.45 -13.06
CA ASP A 211 -12.14 7.43 -13.83
C ASP A 211 -11.65 8.60 -12.98
N ASP A 212 -12.45 9.04 -12.00
CA ASP A 212 -12.07 10.13 -11.12
C ASP A 212 -10.87 9.79 -10.22
N PHE A 213 -10.71 8.51 -9.86
CA PHE A 213 -9.57 8.04 -9.07
C PHE A 213 -8.25 8.20 -9.82
N ALA A 214 -8.26 8.06 -11.13
CA ALA A 214 -7.09 8.14 -11.98
C ALA A 214 -6.63 9.58 -12.29
N LYS A 215 -7.46 10.62 -12.04
CA LYS A 215 -7.21 12.00 -12.47
C LYS A 215 -6.08 12.70 -11.71
N ASN A 216 -5.83 12.35 -10.45
CA ASN A 216 -4.86 13.05 -9.59
C ASN A 216 -3.67 12.15 -9.26
N LYS A 217 -3.00 11.61 -10.28
CA LYS A 217 -1.75 10.87 -10.08
C LYS A 217 -0.63 11.79 -9.62
N LEU A 218 0.24 11.25 -8.78
CA LEU A 218 1.45 11.90 -8.29
C LEU A 218 2.68 11.23 -8.88
N VAL A 219 3.65 12.03 -9.27
CA VAL A 219 5.05 11.62 -9.35
C VAL A 219 5.71 12.12 -8.07
N GLU A 220 6.09 11.21 -7.20
CA GLU A 220 6.64 11.54 -5.89
C GLU A 220 8.16 11.39 -5.91
N PHE A 221 8.85 12.38 -5.40
CA PHE A 221 10.28 12.37 -5.11
C PHE A 221 10.46 12.44 -3.61
N VAL A 222 10.88 11.34 -3.02
CA VAL A 222 11.01 11.21 -1.57
C VAL A 222 12.47 11.13 -1.19
N GLN A 223 12.91 12.02 -0.31
CA GLN A 223 14.23 12.02 0.28
C GLN A 223 14.12 11.74 1.78
N PRO A 224 14.11 10.46 2.18
CA PRO A 224 14.10 10.10 3.59
C PRO A 224 15.43 10.50 4.26
N GLU A 225 15.37 10.78 5.56
CA GLU A 225 16.57 11.03 6.36
C GLU A 225 17.44 9.77 6.44
N GLU A 226 16.80 8.59 6.53
CA GLU A 226 17.46 7.29 6.49
C GLU A 226 17.04 6.49 5.25
N GLY A 227 18.05 6.02 4.51
CA GLY A 227 17.86 5.22 3.31
C GLY A 227 18.11 5.99 2.01
N ILE A 228 17.77 5.38 0.91
CA ILE A 228 18.07 5.85 -0.44
C ILE A 228 16.91 6.72 -0.93
N PRO A 229 17.17 7.92 -1.47
CA PRO A 229 16.16 8.71 -2.16
C PRO A 229 15.56 7.93 -3.34
N TYR A 230 14.25 8.08 -3.53
CA TYR A 230 13.53 7.38 -4.58
C TYR A 230 12.45 8.25 -5.21
N MET A 231 12.02 7.87 -6.41
CA MET A 231 10.83 8.38 -7.05
C MET A 231 9.79 7.26 -7.22
N SER A 232 8.52 7.63 -7.17
CA SER A 232 7.42 6.70 -7.42
C SER A 232 6.28 7.36 -8.19
N VAL A 233 5.52 6.54 -8.91
CA VAL A 233 4.22 6.95 -9.46
C VAL A 233 3.14 6.44 -8.53
N SER A 234 2.34 7.35 -7.99
CA SER A 234 1.43 7.07 -6.90
C SER A 234 0.12 7.91 -7.02
N TRP A 235 -0.62 7.96 -5.96
CA TRP A 235 -1.79 8.84 -5.80
C TRP A 235 -1.85 9.43 -4.39
N PRO A 236 -2.54 10.56 -4.18
CA PRO A 236 -2.58 11.23 -2.90
C PRO A 236 -3.06 10.33 -1.76
N GLY A 237 -2.32 10.34 -0.65
CA GLY A 237 -2.62 9.54 0.53
C GLY A 237 -1.99 8.15 0.55
N MET A 238 -1.20 7.80 -0.47
CA MET A 238 -0.46 6.54 -0.55
C MET A 238 1.02 6.79 -0.26
N ILE A 239 1.58 6.17 0.78
CA ILE A 239 3.03 6.19 1.05
C ILE A 239 3.74 4.94 0.49
N GLY A 240 2.97 3.91 0.13
CA GLY A 240 3.49 2.69 -0.50
C GLY A 240 3.81 2.90 -1.97
N VAL A 241 4.64 2.04 -2.54
CA VAL A 241 5.09 2.12 -3.92
C VAL A 241 4.47 0.99 -4.75
N VAL A 242 3.87 1.34 -5.89
CA VAL A 242 3.39 0.36 -6.89
C VAL A 242 4.32 0.32 -8.11
N SER A 243 5.01 1.42 -8.38
CA SER A 243 6.05 1.56 -9.41
C SER A 243 7.01 2.66 -8.98
N GLY A 244 8.30 2.42 -9.08
CA GLY A 244 9.28 3.44 -8.71
C GLY A 244 10.72 3.02 -8.97
N MET A 245 11.62 3.95 -8.74
CA MET A 245 13.06 3.78 -8.90
C MET A 245 13.80 4.55 -7.80
N ASN A 246 14.87 3.98 -7.27
CA ASN A 246 15.73 4.68 -6.33
C ASN A 246 17.00 5.24 -7.00
N LYS A 247 17.75 6.04 -6.24
CA LYS A 247 18.96 6.71 -6.73
C LYS A 247 20.11 5.74 -7.04
N GLU A 248 20.08 4.52 -6.49
CA GLU A 248 21.08 3.46 -6.78
C GLU A 248 20.68 2.61 -8.01
N GLY A 249 19.59 2.97 -8.73
CA GLY A 249 19.15 2.30 -9.94
C GLY A 249 18.35 1.01 -9.70
N ILE A 250 17.83 0.80 -8.50
CA ILE A 250 16.83 -0.25 -8.27
C ILE A 250 15.47 0.25 -8.72
N THR A 251 14.81 -0.52 -9.57
CA THR A 251 13.45 -0.25 -10.05
C THR A 251 12.52 -1.36 -9.58
N VAL A 252 11.31 -1.02 -9.17
CA VAL A 252 10.28 -1.99 -8.79
C VAL A 252 8.96 -1.72 -9.51
N THR A 253 8.27 -2.80 -9.87
CA THR A 253 6.85 -2.77 -10.24
C THR A 253 6.13 -3.95 -9.61
N ILE A 254 4.86 -3.79 -9.22
CA ILE A 254 4.05 -4.89 -8.69
C ILE A 254 2.96 -5.29 -9.67
N ASN A 255 2.73 -6.58 -9.79
CA ASN A 255 1.66 -7.17 -10.57
C ASN A 255 0.89 -8.15 -9.70
N ALA A 256 -0.43 -8.01 -9.67
CA ALA A 256 -1.28 -8.89 -8.88
C ALA A 256 -1.15 -10.34 -9.32
N GLY A 257 -0.94 -11.26 -8.38
CA GLY A 257 -1.01 -12.69 -8.58
C GLY A 257 -2.35 -13.25 -8.11
N LYS A 258 -2.77 -14.37 -8.67
CA LYS A 258 -4.02 -15.03 -8.23
C LYS A 258 -3.92 -15.49 -6.77
N SER A 259 -4.82 -15.00 -5.92
CA SER A 259 -4.83 -15.27 -4.48
C SER A 259 -6.15 -15.83 -4.00
N LYS A 260 -6.08 -16.69 -2.97
CA LYS A 260 -7.23 -16.90 -2.09
C LYS A 260 -7.29 -15.75 -1.10
N ILE A 261 -8.49 -15.26 -0.78
CA ILE A 261 -8.67 -14.21 0.24
C ILE A 261 -8.14 -14.74 1.57
N PRO A 262 -7.10 -14.12 2.16
CA PRO A 262 -6.53 -14.57 3.42
C PRO A 262 -7.44 -14.23 4.61
N LEU A 263 -7.25 -14.94 5.73
CA LEU A 263 -8.08 -14.74 6.93
C LEU A 263 -7.74 -13.46 7.73
N THR A 264 -6.61 -12.83 7.46
CA THR A 264 -6.16 -11.62 8.17
C THR A 264 -5.16 -10.85 7.32
N ALA A 265 -5.24 -9.54 7.35
CA ALA A 265 -4.26 -8.67 6.74
C ALA A 265 -2.92 -8.72 7.47
N LYS A 266 -1.84 -8.53 6.71
CA LYS A 266 -0.45 -8.45 7.19
C LYS A 266 0.23 -7.22 6.54
N THR A 267 1.48 -7.35 6.09
CA THR A 267 2.19 -6.26 5.41
C THR A 267 1.57 -5.99 4.04
N PRO A 268 1.08 -4.78 3.74
CA PRO A 268 0.70 -4.38 2.39
C PRO A 268 1.89 -4.49 1.43
N ILE A 269 1.65 -5.04 0.23
CA ILE A 269 2.73 -5.26 -0.75
C ILE A 269 3.41 -3.95 -1.16
N SER A 270 2.65 -2.87 -1.28
CA SER A 270 3.18 -1.55 -1.62
C SER A 270 4.18 -1.00 -0.60
N LEU A 271 4.08 -1.40 0.68
CA LEU A 271 5.06 -1.07 1.71
C LEU A 271 6.30 -1.97 1.62
N VAL A 272 6.19 -3.19 1.11
CA VAL A 272 7.35 -4.06 0.82
C VAL A 272 8.17 -3.49 -0.33
N THR A 273 7.54 -3.10 -1.42
CA THR A 273 8.21 -2.49 -2.58
C THR A 273 8.82 -1.14 -2.24
N ARG A 274 8.16 -0.35 -1.38
CA ARG A 274 8.77 0.85 -0.83
C ARG A 274 10.04 0.55 -0.03
N GLU A 275 10.03 -0.46 0.83
CA GLU A 275 11.20 -0.85 1.61
C GLU A 275 12.36 -1.28 0.69
N ILE A 276 12.06 -1.98 -0.42
CA ILE A 276 13.06 -2.30 -1.44
C ILE A 276 13.68 -1.02 -2.01
N LEU A 277 12.87 -0.05 -2.44
CA LEU A 277 13.41 1.21 -2.99
C LEU A 277 14.19 2.02 -1.95
N GLN A 278 13.74 2.03 -0.71
CA GLN A 278 14.38 2.84 0.33
C GLN A 278 15.70 2.24 0.82
N TYR A 279 15.92 0.92 0.67
CA TYR A 279 17.06 0.28 1.32
C TYR A 279 17.89 -0.65 0.45
N ALA A 280 17.39 -1.12 -0.71
CA ALA A 280 18.16 -2.03 -1.58
C ALA A 280 19.02 -1.27 -2.60
N LYS A 281 20.24 -1.75 -2.81
CA LYS A 281 21.21 -1.27 -3.81
C LYS A 281 21.43 -2.25 -4.95
N ASN A 282 20.99 -3.51 -4.79
CA ASN A 282 21.13 -4.60 -5.75
C ASN A 282 19.99 -5.60 -5.62
N ILE A 283 19.91 -6.54 -6.54
CA ILE A 283 18.85 -7.56 -6.59
C ILE A 283 18.83 -8.43 -5.32
N GLU A 284 19.98 -8.82 -4.78
CA GLU A 284 20.03 -9.72 -3.62
C GLU A 284 19.49 -9.04 -2.35
N GLU A 285 19.79 -7.76 -2.16
CA GLU A 285 19.22 -6.96 -1.07
C GLU A 285 17.69 -6.81 -1.22
N ALA A 286 17.20 -6.60 -2.44
CA ALA A 286 15.76 -6.54 -2.73
C ALA A 286 15.06 -7.87 -2.39
N ILE A 287 15.68 -9.00 -2.77
CA ILE A 287 15.20 -10.36 -2.45
C ILE A 287 15.16 -10.58 -0.93
N ALA A 288 16.23 -10.20 -0.23
CA ALA A 288 16.33 -10.34 1.22
C ALA A 288 15.23 -9.55 1.96
N ILE A 289 14.95 -8.32 1.51
CA ILE A 289 13.89 -7.48 2.05
C ILE A 289 12.51 -8.13 1.82
N ALA A 290 12.21 -8.52 0.58
CA ALA A 290 10.92 -9.14 0.25
C ALA A 290 10.69 -10.45 1.05
N LYS A 291 11.72 -11.29 1.17
CA LYS A 291 11.67 -12.57 1.90
C LYS A 291 11.38 -12.39 3.40
N LYS A 292 11.84 -11.30 3.99
CA LYS A 292 11.64 -10.98 5.41
C LYS A 292 10.19 -10.62 5.75
N ARG A 293 9.39 -10.15 4.77
CA ARG A 293 8.05 -9.61 5.00
C ARG A 293 6.96 -10.65 4.83
N LYS A 294 5.97 -10.59 5.72
CA LYS A 294 4.79 -11.47 5.68
C LYS A 294 3.68 -10.74 4.95
N VAL A 295 3.50 -11.02 3.67
CA VAL A 295 2.38 -10.51 2.86
C VAL A 295 1.10 -11.32 3.10
N PHE A 296 -0.04 -10.83 2.63
CA PHE A 296 -1.32 -11.51 2.79
C PHE A 296 -2.04 -11.79 1.47
N VAL A 297 -1.47 -11.35 0.35
CA VAL A 297 -1.93 -11.65 -1.02
C VAL A 297 -0.78 -12.20 -1.85
N SER A 298 -1.08 -12.76 -3.03
CA SER A 298 -0.07 -13.20 -3.99
C SER A 298 0.26 -12.05 -4.92
N GLU A 299 1.56 -11.76 -5.07
CA GLU A 299 2.06 -10.67 -5.89
C GLU A 299 3.36 -11.06 -6.57
N SER A 300 3.57 -10.54 -7.78
CA SER A 300 4.85 -10.58 -8.48
C SER A 300 5.47 -9.18 -8.46
N ILE A 301 6.72 -9.09 -8.01
CA ILE A 301 7.51 -7.86 -7.99
C ILE A 301 8.60 -8.01 -9.06
N LEU A 302 8.49 -7.28 -10.17
CA LEU A 302 9.60 -7.15 -11.09
C LEU A 302 10.59 -6.17 -10.47
N VAL A 303 11.82 -6.62 -10.26
CA VAL A 303 12.94 -5.82 -9.76
C VAL A 303 14.00 -5.74 -10.83
N GLY A 304 14.35 -4.53 -11.24
CA GLY A 304 15.52 -4.26 -12.07
C GLY A 304 16.61 -3.56 -11.26
N SER A 305 17.85 -3.81 -11.64
CA SER A 305 19.03 -3.21 -11.02
C SER A 305 20.02 -2.76 -12.07
N ALA A 306 20.31 -1.47 -12.10
CA ALA A 306 21.34 -0.91 -12.98
C ALA A 306 22.73 -1.45 -12.62
N ALA A 307 23.03 -1.61 -11.33
CA ALA A 307 24.32 -2.15 -10.86
C ALA A 307 24.54 -3.60 -11.28
N ASP A 308 23.49 -4.43 -11.21
CA ASP A 308 23.56 -5.86 -11.62
C ASP A 308 23.38 -6.04 -13.14
N LYS A 309 22.98 -5.00 -13.87
CA LYS A 309 22.59 -5.04 -15.29
C LYS A 309 21.66 -6.21 -15.58
N ASN A 310 20.63 -6.35 -14.75
CA ASN A 310 19.74 -7.51 -14.78
C ASN A 310 18.38 -7.18 -14.14
N ALA A 311 17.41 -8.07 -14.37
CA ALA A 311 16.10 -8.01 -13.72
C ALA A 311 15.62 -9.40 -13.30
N VAL A 312 14.83 -9.45 -12.22
CA VAL A 312 14.24 -10.67 -11.68
C VAL A 312 12.78 -10.43 -11.33
N ILE A 313 11.99 -11.50 -11.22
CA ILE A 313 10.67 -11.46 -10.65
C ILE A 313 10.70 -12.13 -9.28
N ILE A 314 10.34 -11.40 -8.23
CA ILE A 314 10.15 -11.93 -6.90
C ILE A 314 8.66 -12.25 -6.74
N GLU A 315 8.34 -13.51 -6.52
CA GLU A 315 6.98 -13.99 -6.35
C GLU A 315 6.70 -14.26 -4.88
N VAL A 316 5.75 -13.51 -4.32
CA VAL A 316 5.41 -13.60 -2.91
C VAL A 316 3.96 -14.01 -2.73
N SER A 317 3.69 -14.80 -1.71
CA SER A 317 2.35 -15.17 -1.30
C SER A 317 2.31 -15.40 0.22
N PRO A 318 1.13 -15.58 0.83
CA PRO A 318 1.03 -15.87 2.27
C PRO A 318 1.80 -17.10 2.74
N LYS A 319 2.10 -18.03 1.83
CA LYS A 319 2.74 -19.33 2.15
C LYS A 319 4.03 -19.58 1.40
N ASN A 320 4.20 -18.98 0.22
CA ASN A 320 5.29 -19.29 -0.69
C ASN A 320 6.09 -18.03 -1.03
N PHE A 321 7.36 -18.23 -1.31
CA PHE A 321 8.29 -17.23 -1.80
C PHE A 321 9.14 -17.85 -2.89
N GLY A 322 9.25 -17.20 -4.03
CA GLY A 322 10.06 -17.62 -5.16
C GLY A 322 10.79 -16.45 -5.80
N VAL A 323 11.84 -16.75 -6.55
CA VAL A 323 12.55 -15.79 -7.40
C VAL A 323 12.74 -16.42 -8.76
N TYR A 324 12.09 -15.84 -9.75
CA TYR A 324 12.31 -16.21 -11.15
C TYR A 324 13.46 -15.40 -11.73
N ARG A 325 14.46 -16.11 -12.24
CA ARG A 325 15.63 -15.56 -12.94
C ARG A 325 15.65 -16.12 -14.34
N VAL A 326 15.71 -15.25 -15.33
CA VAL A 326 15.85 -15.67 -16.72
C VAL A 326 17.23 -16.26 -16.98
N GLN A 327 17.30 -17.25 -17.90
CA GLN A 327 18.53 -17.87 -18.35
C GLN A 327 18.64 -17.72 -19.87
N ASN A 328 19.86 -17.41 -20.35
CA ASN A 328 20.16 -17.27 -21.78
C ASN A 328 19.28 -16.27 -22.55
N THR A 329 18.80 -15.22 -21.85
CA THR A 329 18.02 -14.13 -22.43
C THR A 329 18.17 -12.86 -21.61
N SER A 330 18.14 -11.71 -22.28
CA SER A 330 18.22 -10.39 -21.66
C SER A 330 16.86 -9.70 -21.68
N ARG A 331 15.79 -10.47 -21.44
CA ARG A 331 14.42 -9.93 -21.29
C ARG A 331 13.60 -10.75 -20.32
N VAL A 332 12.70 -10.10 -19.59
CA VAL A 332 11.74 -10.74 -18.71
C VAL A 332 10.40 -10.01 -18.78
N LEU A 333 9.33 -10.79 -18.82
CA LEU A 333 7.95 -10.32 -18.79
C LEU A 333 7.31 -10.74 -17.48
N CYS A 334 6.58 -9.82 -16.86
CA CYS A 334 5.79 -10.06 -15.67
C CYS A 334 4.34 -9.67 -15.94
N THR A 335 3.43 -10.60 -15.74
CA THR A 335 1.99 -10.39 -15.88
C THR A 335 1.27 -10.71 -14.57
N ASN A 336 -0.02 -11.07 -14.64
CA ASN A 336 -0.79 -11.45 -13.45
C ASN A 336 -0.76 -12.98 -13.17
N HIS A 337 0.30 -13.65 -13.59
CA HIS A 337 0.56 -15.07 -13.35
C HIS A 337 1.96 -15.25 -12.78
N PHE A 338 2.12 -16.24 -11.91
CA PHE A 338 3.45 -16.69 -11.48
C PHE A 338 4.16 -17.44 -12.63
N GLN A 339 5.50 -17.35 -12.65
CA GLN A 339 6.35 -17.96 -13.67
C GLN A 339 6.54 -19.45 -13.43
#